data_7a2e4b9a33d52ef595c7db2982045416
#
_entry.id   7a2e4b9a33d52ef595c7db2982045416
#
_cell.length_a   1.000
_cell.length_b   1.000
_cell.length_c   1.000
_cell.angle_alpha   90.00
_cell.angle_beta   90.00
_cell.angle_gamma   90.00
#
_symmetry.space_group_name_H-M   'P 1'
#
loop_
_entity.id
_entity.type
_entity.pdbx_description
1 polymer ?
#
loop_
_entity_poly.entity_id
_entity_poly.type
_entity_poly.pdbx_seq_one_letter_code
_entity_poly.pdbx_strand_id
1 'polypeptide(L)'
;MRKLVHLLAPVGLVLAVLSQIPAVASKFPGRPQVYLLAGLLLVLLHLVLFWEQIAARLGRRQLRYGGNATALTLAVLAILGVGNYLVNRNSARWDFTKNRKYTLSDQTRKLVSGLQDDLKVTHFFVQDERTAQYRQEIQDRLREYAALSGRVKVQEIDARKEPAQARRFEVKAVPTLVFEYRGKREQITAGSEQDLTNAVIKVTREGRKAVCFLKGEGERNTADTGPRGFSSLKAGLEHSQYETKDLALSREAKVPDTCALVVVAAPEKDLLPEAIAALRAFVAGGGKALVMMEPDFKGSLPNLVGLLEEWNIQPGSDLVLELYSQLTAQGIVNVAAERVVVEQYPLHEITRDFPFSTRFDGARSITAGPGKLGVTAQSLIQSSEASWATANLALKGPIDFKEGKDKKGPIPLAVAVTLTQTGPSPSAPPLPGTEEPKKPEARVVAFGDADFVSNDALGFQGNENLFLNVMAWLSGESDLISIRPRDPEDHRLSVIPGSGTHRLVVLASLLGLPGLFVVLGIASWWRRRA
;
A
#
# COMPACT_ATOMS: atom_id res chain seq x y z
N MET A 1 -50.61 26.57 44.05
CA MET A 1 -49.22 26.12 44.15
C MET A 1 -49.04 24.62 43.86
N ARG A 2 -49.81 23.66 44.42
CA ARG A 2 -49.60 22.20 44.18
C ARG A 2 -49.65 21.77 42.68
N LYS A 3 -50.49 22.36 41.82
CA LYS A 3 -50.56 22.02 40.38
C LYS A 3 -49.33 22.44 39.59
N LEU A 4 -48.62 23.50 39.98
CA LEU A 4 -47.41 23.98 39.28
C LEU A 4 -46.21 23.08 39.54
N VAL A 5 -46.11 22.44 40.72
CA VAL A 5 -44.99 21.59 41.10
C VAL A 5 -45.02 20.24 40.38
N HIS A 6 -46.21 19.79 39.93
CA HIS A 6 -46.32 18.59 39.07
C HIS A 6 -45.75 18.79 37.66
N LEU A 7 -45.56 20.04 37.20
CA LEU A 7 -44.96 20.34 35.90
C LEU A 7 -43.43 20.27 35.89
N LEU A 8 -42.80 20.19 37.05
CA LEU A 8 -41.31 20.17 37.13
C LEU A 8 -40.67 19.00 36.35
N ALA A 9 -41.23 17.78 36.48
CA ALA A 9 -40.66 16.62 35.79
C ALA A 9 -40.88 16.71 34.26
N PRO A 10 -42.08 16.97 33.70
CA PRO A 10 -42.25 17.07 32.27
C PRO A 10 -41.47 18.24 31.67
N VAL A 11 -41.42 19.40 32.32
CA VAL A 11 -40.64 20.55 31.87
C VAL A 11 -39.14 20.25 31.90
N GLY A 12 -38.66 19.63 32.97
CA GLY A 12 -37.26 19.23 33.11
C GLY A 12 -36.84 18.22 32.05
N LEU A 13 -37.70 17.24 31.75
CA LEU A 13 -37.43 16.23 30.72
C LEU A 13 -37.44 16.83 29.33
N VAL A 14 -38.40 17.69 29.01
CA VAL A 14 -38.44 18.41 27.72
C VAL A 14 -37.20 19.28 27.55
N LEU A 15 -36.79 20.03 28.57
CA LEU A 15 -35.59 20.87 28.52
C LEU A 15 -34.32 20.05 28.33
N ALA A 16 -34.20 18.92 29.04
CA ALA A 16 -33.05 18.03 28.87
C ALA A 16 -32.97 17.42 27.48
N VAL A 17 -34.07 16.93 26.93
CA VAL A 17 -34.11 16.33 25.58
C VAL A 17 -33.87 17.37 24.50
N LEU A 18 -34.55 18.52 24.54
CA LEU A 18 -34.42 19.55 23.52
C LEU A 18 -33.00 20.15 23.47
N SER A 19 -32.31 20.22 24.62
CA SER A 19 -30.92 20.72 24.67
C SER A 19 -29.91 19.82 23.96
N GLN A 20 -30.25 18.55 23.68
CA GLN A 20 -29.39 17.58 23.00
C GLN A 20 -29.64 17.51 21.48
N ILE A 21 -30.70 18.12 20.96
CA ILE A 21 -31.00 18.15 19.52
C ILE A 21 -30.19 19.29 18.88
N PRO A 22 -29.21 19.02 17.97
CA PRO A 22 -28.33 20.06 17.44
C PRO A 22 -29.07 21.25 16.78
N ALA A 23 -30.14 20.97 16.04
CA ALA A 23 -30.96 22.00 15.40
C ALA A 23 -31.72 22.93 16.38
N VAL A 24 -31.93 22.48 17.62
CA VAL A 24 -32.63 23.21 18.67
C VAL A 24 -31.59 23.78 19.66
N ALA A 25 -30.56 23.05 19.97
CA ALA A 25 -29.49 23.45 20.89
C ALA A 25 -28.82 24.77 20.48
N SER A 26 -28.70 25.03 19.17
CA SER A 26 -28.13 26.28 18.62
C SER A 26 -28.99 27.52 18.94
N LYS A 27 -30.26 27.36 19.29
CA LYS A 27 -31.18 28.44 19.66
C LYS A 27 -31.16 28.78 21.17
N PHE A 28 -30.50 27.97 22.00
CA PHE A 28 -30.35 28.25 23.43
C PHE A 28 -29.18 29.19 23.69
N PRO A 29 -29.37 30.29 24.45
CA PRO A 29 -28.29 31.16 24.82
C PRO A 29 -27.32 30.44 25.79
N GLY A 30 -26.06 30.31 25.43
CA GLY A 30 -25.03 29.68 26.24
C GLY A 30 -24.74 28.21 25.91
N ARG A 31 -24.13 27.48 26.86
CA ARG A 31 -23.72 26.09 26.64
C ARG A 31 -24.90 25.13 26.81
N PRO A 32 -25.23 24.28 25.82
CA PRO A 32 -26.37 23.33 25.89
C PRO A 32 -26.32 22.40 27.11
N GLN A 33 -25.12 22.10 27.62
CA GLN A 33 -24.89 21.27 28.82
C GLN A 33 -25.51 21.84 30.08
N VAL A 34 -25.62 23.17 30.20
CA VAL A 34 -26.24 23.83 31.34
C VAL A 34 -27.74 23.53 31.39
N TYR A 35 -28.40 23.54 30.22
CA TYR A 35 -29.83 23.22 30.13
C TYR A 35 -30.13 21.74 30.36
N LEU A 36 -29.21 20.84 29.93
CA LEU A 36 -29.28 19.43 30.30
C LEU A 36 -29.25 19.23 31.79
N LEU A 37 -28.25 19.84 32.47
CA LEU A 37 -28.11 19.74 33.94
C LEU A 37 -29.29 20.35 34.66
N ALA A 38 -29.78 21.52 34.23
CA ALA A 38 -30.96 22.16 34.82
C ALA A 38 -32.21 21.29 34.66
N GLY A 39 -32.41 20.69 33.46
CA GLY A 39 -33.52 19.78 33.20
C GLY A 39 -33.46 18.52 34.09
N LEU A 40 -32.31 17.90 34.23
CA LEU A 40 -32.11 16.74 35.12
C LEU A 40 -32.32 17.11 36.59
N LEU A 41 -31.88 18.28 37.01
CA LEU A 41 -32.08 18.77 38.37
C LEU A 41 -33.55 18.99 38.69
N LEU A 42 -34.34 19.52 37.75
CA LEU A 42 -35.79 19.67 37.91
C LEU A 42 -36.52 18.32 38.03
N VAL A 43 -36.10 17.32 37.25
CA VAL A 43 -36.65 15.96 37.35
C VAL A 43 -36.29 15.34 38.68
N LEU A 44 -35.05 15.48 39.14
CA LEU A 44 -34.60 14.96 40.43
C LEU A 44 -35.31 15.63 41.59
N LEU A 45 -35.49 16.95 41.54
CA LEU A 45 -36.26 17.71 42.52
C LEU A 45 -37.71 17.22 42.61
N HIS A 46 -38.34 16.98 41.46
CA HIS A 46 -39.69 16.42 41.40
C HIS A 46 -39.77 15.03 42.06
N LEU A 47 -38.80 14.15 41.76
CA LEU A 47 -38.74 12.81 42.36
C LEU A 47 -38.59 12.87 43.89
N VAL A 48 -37.75 13.78 44.39
CA VAL A 48 -37.55 13.96 45.83
C VAL A 48 -38.80 14.50 46.50
N LEU A 49 -39.42 15.55 45.95
CA LEU A 49 -40.63 16.19 46.53
C LEU A 49 -41.85 15.28 46.53
N PHE A 50 -41.97 14.36 45.59
CA PHE A 50 -43.13 13.47 45.47
C PHE A 50 -42.83 12.02 45.75
N TRP A 51 -41.66 11.72 46.40
CA TRP A 51 -41.21 10.36 46.68
C TRP A 51 -42.23 9.52 47.42
N GLU A 52 -42.87 10.08 48.45
CA GLU A 52 -43.86 9.36 49.24
C GLU A 52 -45.10 8.99 48.41
N GLN A 53 -45.55 9.87 47.53
CA GLN A 53 -46.72 9.62 46.66
C GLN A 53 -46.38 8.59 45.58
N ILE A 54 -45.17 8.64 45.04
CA ILE A 54 -44.66 7.69 44.05
C ILE A 54 -44.48 6.32 44.70
N ALA A 55 -43.87 6.26 45.86
CA ALA A 55 -43.67 5.03 46.61
C ALA A 55 -45.00 4.39 47.09
N ALA A 56 -45.99 5.19 47.46
CA ALA A 56 -47.34 4.70 47.86
C ALA A 56 -48.12 4.09 46.65
N ARG A 57 -47.89 4.57 45.42
CA ARG A 57 -48.55 4.06 44.22
C ARG A 57 -47.86 2.82 43.62
N LEU A 58 -46.55 2.63 43.91
CA LEU A 58 -45.79 1.49 43.47
C LEU A 58 -45.94 0.34 44.49
N GLY A 59 -46.74 -0.68 44.11
CA GLY A 59 -46.86 -1.89 44.94
C GLY A 59 -45.50 -2.56 45.15
N ARG A 60 -45.29 -3.26 46.28
CA ARG A 60 -44.01 -3.90 46.64
C ARG A 60 -43.41 -4.78 45.54
N ARG A 61 -44.22 -5.42 44.72
CA ARG A 61 -43.75 -6.16 43.51
C ARG A 61 -43.23 -5.22 42.43
N GLN A 62 -43.90 -4.12 42.15
CA GLN A 62 -43.49 -3.14 41.12
C GLN A 62 -42.21 -2.39 41.53
N LEU A 63 -42.02 -2.09 42.82
CA LEU A 63 -40.76 -1.54 43.32
C LEU A 63 -39.57 -2.49 43.15
N ARG A 64 -39.79 -3.79 43.35
CA ARG A 64 -38.71 -4.78 43.23
C ARG A 64 -38.29 -5.02 41.77
N TYR A 65 -39.24 -5.14 40.85
CA TYR A 65 -38.96 -5.31 39.42
C TYR A 65 -38.58 -4.00 38.72
N GLY A 66 -39.22 -2.89 39.05
CA GLY A 66 -38.89 -1.56 38.54
C GLY A 66 -37.54 -1.08 39.03
N GLY A 67 -37.21 -1.30 40.32
CA GLY A 67 -35.90 -0.98 40.91
C GLY A 67 -34.74 -1.73 40.21
N ASN A 68 -34.93 -3.03 39.97
CA ASN A 68 -33.94 -3.83 39.23
C ASN A 68 -33.79 -3.37 37.76
N ALA A 69 -34.90 -3.05 37.11
CA ALA A 69 -34.86 -2.54 35.74
C ALA A 69 -34.15 -1.18 35.68
N THR A 70 -34.45 -0.28 36.60
CA THR A 70 -33.78 1.03 36.68
C THR A 70 -32.30 0.90 36.98
N ALA A 71 -31.93 0.03 37.95
CA ALA A 71 -30.53 -0.24 38.28
C ALA A 71 -29.76 -0.82 37.08
N LEU A 72 -30.37 -1.76 36.34
CA LEU A 72 -29.79 -2.33 35.14
C LEU A 72 -29.61 -1.27 34.03
N THR A 73 -30.62 -0.43 33.83
CA THR A 73 -30.54 0.66 32.84
C THR A 73 -29.43 1.66 33.17
N LEU A 74 -29.33 2.05 34.46
CA LEU A 74 -28.26 2.94 34.90
C LEU A 74 -26.87 2.28 34.76
N ALA A 75 -26.77 0.99 35.09
CA ALA A 75 -25.52 0.24 34.88
C ALA A 75 -25.13 0.19 33.39
N VAL A 76 -26.07 -0.07 32.46
CA VAL A 76 -25.83 -0.06 31.01
C VAL A 76 -25.41 1.33 30.55
N LEU A 77 -26.10 2.39 31.00
CA LEU A 77 -25.73 3.77 30.65
C LEU A 77 -24.35 4.14 31.18
N ALA A 78 -24.00 3.70 32.39
CA ALA A 78 -22.66 3.90 32.98
C ALA A 78 -21.59 3.16 32.17
N ILE A 79 -21.84 1.90 31.79
CA ILE A 79 -20.91 1.12 30.92
C ILE A 79 -20.74 1.79 29.56
N LEU A 80 -21.83 2.25 28.95
CA LEU A 80 -21.77 2.98 27.66
C LEU A 80 -21.03 4.31 27.82
N GLY A 81 -21.25 5.04 28.91
CA GLY A 81 -20.55 6.30 29.19
C GLY A 81 -19.05 6.09 29.42
N VAL A 82 -18.68 5.10 30.22
CA VAL A 82 -17.27 4.72 30.46
C VAL A 82 -16.64 4.18 29.17
N GLY A 83 -17.35 3.33 28.44
CA GLY A 83 -16.89 2.81 27.16
C GLY A 83 -16.61 3.94 26.15
N ASN A 84 -17.55 4.88 26.01
CA ASN A 84 -17.38 6.05 25.15
C ASN A 84 -16.21 6.95 25.59
N TYR A 85 -16.06 7.16 26.91
CA TYR A 85 -14.93 7.90 27.46
C TYR A 85 -13.59 7.23 27.18
N LEU A 86 -13.50 5.90 27.36
CA LEU A 86 -12.28 5.15 27.09
C LEU A 86 -11.92 5.13 25.60
N VAL A 87 -12.92 4.98 24.72
CA VAL A 87 -12.74 5.03 23.26
C VAL A 87 -12.26 6.42 22.82
N ASN A 88 -12.83 7.50 23.37
CA ASN A 88 -12.39 8.86 23.04
C ASN A 88 -10.99 9.21 23.60
N ARG A 89 -10.60 8.58 24.71
CA ARG A 89 -9.28 8.80 25.32
C ARG A 89 -8.18 7.97 24.67
N ASN A 90 -8.51 6.77 24.18
CA ASN A 90 -7.57 5.89 23.47
C ASN A 90 -7.82 6.00 21.97
N SER A 91 -6.85 6.53 21.25
CA SER A 91 -6.86 6.66 19.77
C SER A 91 -6.65 5.33 19.02
N ALA A 92 -6.88 4.18 19.67
CA ALA A 92 -6.81 2.87 19.03
C ALA A 92 -7.94 2.76 17.98
N ARG A 93 -7.60 2.91 16.73
CA ARG A 93 -8.52 2.69 15.59
C ARG A 93 -8.37 1.26 15.11
N TRP A 94 -9.47 0.55 15.02
CA TRP A 94 -9.54 -0.79 14.44
C TRP A 94 -10.20 -0.69 13.08
N ASP A 95 -9.46 -1.06 12.06
CA ASP A 95 -9.96 -1.07 10.69
C ASP A 95 -10.56 -2.45 10.39
N PHE A 96 -11.88 -2.50 10.32
CA PHE A 96 -12.65 -3.70 9.99
C PHE A 96 -12.94 -3.83 8.48
N THR A 97 -12.40 -2.93 7.65
CA THR A 97 -12.59 -3.01 6.22
C THR A 97 -11.75 -4.14 5.62
N LYS A 98 -12.31 -4.89 4.68
CA LYS A 98 -11.62 -6.02 4.02
C LYS A 98 -10.28 -5.60 3.41
N ASN A 99 -10.17 -4.38 2.91
CA ASN A 99 -8.99 -3.84 2.22
C ASN A 99 -8.15 -2.90 3.10
N ARG A 100 -8.41 -2.88 4.42
CA ARG A 100 -7.73 -1.97 5.38
C ARG A 100 -7.68 -0.52 4.89
N LYS A 101 -8.81 -0.03 4.38
CA LYS A 101 -8.96 1.30 3.74
C LYS A 101 -8.54 2.47 4.64
N TYR A 102 -8.67 2.29 5.95
CA TYR A 102 -8.34 3.30 6.97
C TYR A 102 -7.05 2.98 7.73
N THR A 103 -6.21 2.09 7.19
CA THR A 103 -4.91 1.76 7.75
C THR A 103 -3.83 2.15 6.75
N LEU A 104 -2.92 3.02 7.16
CA LEU A 104 -1.79 3.42 6.34
C LEU A 104 -0.91 2.23 5.97
N SER A 105 -0.37 2.24 4.78
CA SER A 105 0.52 1.19 4.27
C SER A 105 1.77 1.05 5.14
N ASP A 106 2.38 -0.13 5.10
CA ASP A 106 3.60 -0.38 5.87
C ASP A 106 4.76 0.53 5.44
N GLN A 107 4.80 0.94 4.17
CA GLN A 107 5.76 1.92 3.67
C GLN A 107 5.58 3.27 4.36
N THR A 108 4.36 3.80 4.35
CA THR A 108 4.03 5.05 5.02
C THR A 108 4.38 4.99 6.51
N ARG A 109 4.01 3.88 7.16
CA ARG A 109 4.27 3.69 8.60
C ARG A 109 5.77 3.68 8.91
N LYS A 110 6.57 2.89 8.18
CA LYS A 110 8.04 2.85 8.35
C LYS A 110 8.67 4.20 8.11
N LEU A 111 8.31 4.87 6.99
CA LEU A 111 8.84 6.17 6.61
C LEU A 111 8.56 7.23 7.66
N VAL A 112 7.30 7.36 8.08
CA VAL A 112 6.86 8.39 9.03
C VAL A 112 7.39 8.12 10.45
N SER A 113 7.45 6.84 10.88
CA SER A 113 8.03 6.47 12.17
C SER A 113 9.54 6.67 12.22
N GLY A 114 10.22 6.57 11.07
CA GLY A 114 11.68 6.74 10.92
C GLY A 114 12.15 8.19 10.83
N LEU A 115 11.25 9.18 10.85
CA LEU A 115 11.62 10.61 10.78
C LEU A 115 12.55 11.00 11.94
N GLN A 116 13.66 11.65 11.59
CA GLN A 116 14.66 12.13 12.57
C GLN A 116 14.37 13.54 13.08
N ASP A 117 13.74 14.39 12.25
CA ASP A 117 13.38 15.78 12.54
C ASP A 117 11.89 16.05 12.31
N ASP A 118 11.43 17.26 12.68
CA ASP A 118 10.04 17.66 12.51
C ASP A 118 9.71 17.85 11.02
N LEU A 119 8.69 17.12 10.57
CA LEU A 119 8.04 17.28 9.28
C LEU A 119 6.85 18.22 9.42
N LYS A 120 6.93 19.42 8.86
CA LYS A 120 5.81 20.36 8.82
C LYS A 120 5.00 20.13 7.56
N VAL A 121 3.70 19.94 7.73
CA VAL A 121 2.74 19.79 6.63
C VAL A 121 1.71 20.90 6.73
N THR A 122 1.72 21.82 5.77
CA THR A 122 0.76 22.91 5.71
C THR A 122 -0.27 22.61 4.63
N HIS A 123 -1.52 22.43 5.02
CA HIS A 123 -2.65 22.19 4.12
C HIS A 123 -3.37 23.51 3.83
N PHE A 124 -3.22 24.01 2.62
CA PHE A 124 -3.96 25.15 2.10
C PHE A 124 -5.26 24.68 1.47
N PHE A 125 -6.37 25.21 1.96
CA PHE A 125 -7.71 24.89 1.48
C PHE A 125 -8.57 26.15 1.30
N VAL A 126 -9.73 26.00 0.72
CA VAL A 126 -10.80 27.00 0.69
C VAL A 126 -12.05 26.37 1.29
N GLN A 127 -12.73 27.14 2.14
CA GLN A 127 -13.99 26.68 2.72
C GLN A 127 -15.10 26.78 1.67
N ASP A 128 -15.35 25.65 0.97
CA ASP A 128 -16.38 25.50 -0.06
C ASP A 128 -17.12 24.18 0.20
N GLU A 129 -18.45 24.20 0.13
CA GLU A 129 -19.29 23.01 0.33
C GLU A 129 -18.99 21.90 -0.69
N ARG A 130 -18.62 22.26 -1.92
CA ARG A 130 -18.31 21.30 -3.00
C ARG A 130 -17.04 20.51 -2.73
N THR A 131 -16.09 21.09 -2.02
CA THR A 131 -14.79 20.47 -1.71
C THR A 131 -14.73 19.96 -0.27
N ALA A 132 -15.78 20.16 0.52
CA ALA A 132 -15.79 19.84 1.95
C ALA A 132 -15.47 18.37 2.24
N GLN A 133 -16.03 17.44 1.47
CA GLN A 133 -15.77 16.01 1.64
C GLN A 133 -14.30 15.67 1.35
N TYR A 134 -13.77 16.13 0.22
CA TYR A 134 -12.36 15.88 -0.16
C TYR A 134 -11.39 16.51 0.83
N ARG A 135 -11.68 17.71 1.32
CA ARG A 135 -10.92 18.33 2.39
C ARG A 135 -10.91 17.47 3.66
N GLN A 136 -12.06 16.95 4.05
CA GLN A 136 -12.18 16.10 5.24
C GLN A 136 -11.36 14.80 5.08
N GLU A 137 -11.36 14.19 3.90
CA GLU A 137 -10.56 13.01 3.59
C GLU A 137 -9.06 13.28 3.74
N ILE A 138 -8.57 14.44 3.24
CA ILE A 138 -7.19 14.86 3.41
C ILE A 138 -6.86 15.09 4.89
N GLN A 139 -7.73 15.79 5.62
CA GLN A 139 -7.54 16.05 7.05
C GLN A 139 -7.45 14.76 7.86
N ASP A 140 -8.34 13.81 7.61
CA ASP A 140 -8.35 12.54 8.32
C ASP A 140 -7.07 11.76 8.06
N ARG A 141 -6.59 11.75 6.80
CA ARG A 141 -5.33 11.10 6.42
C ARG A 141 -4.12 11.78 7.07
N LEU A 142 -4.05 13.10 7.07
CA LEU A 142 -2.98 13.85 7.75
C LEU A 142 -2.97 13.60 9.27
N ARG A 143 -4.14 13.42 9.90
CA ARG A 143 -4.24 13.02 11.32
C ARG A 143 -3.66 11.63 11.56
N GLU A 144 -3.84 10.71 10.61
CA GLU A 144 -3.24 9.37 10.68
C GLU A 144 -1.70 9.44 10.64
N TYR A 145 -1.14 10.28 9.75
CA TYR A 145 0.32 10.55 9.71
C TYR A 145 0.81 11.14 11.03
N ALA A 146 0.11 12.14 11.56
CA ALA A 146 0.47 12.77 12.84
C ALA A 146 0.33 11.80 14.04
N ALA A 147 -0.58 10.82 13.96
CA ALA A 147 -0.74 9.80 15.00
C ALA A 147 0.41 8.77 15.00
N LEU A 148 1.05 8.53 13.85
CA LEU A 148 2.20 7.61 13.76
C LEU A 148 3.47 8.20 14.37
N SER A 149 3.67 9.51 14.27
CA SER A 149 4.89 10.16 14.77
C SER A 149 4.59 11.56 15.29
N GLY A 150 4.98 11.84 16.52
CA GLY A 150 4.91 13.18 17.09
C GLY A 150 5.76 14.24 16.38
N ARG A 151 6.60 13.81 15.42
CA ARG A 151 7.40 14.71 14.57
C ARG A 151 6.61 15.27 13.39
N VAL A 152 5.45 14.72 13.04
CA VAL A 152 4.56 15.25 12.00
C VAL A 152 3.71 16.39 12.59
N LYS A 153 3.95 17.60 12.14
CA LYS A 153 3.25 18.83 12.56
C LYS A 153 2.34 19.28 11.42
N VAL A 154 1.04 19.13 11.60
CA VAL A 154 0.05 19.54 10.60
C VAL A 154 -0.52 20.90 10.94
N GLN A 155 -0.52 21.81 9.96
CA GLN A 155 -1.16 23.12 10.03
C GLN A 155 -2.17 23.25 8.90
N GLU A 156 -3.33 23.83 9.18
CA GLU A 156 -4.36 24.10 8.19
C GLU A 156 -4.55 25.59 8.00
N ILE A 157 -4.59 26.04 6.75
CA ILE A 157 -4.70 27.45 6.39
C ILE A 157 -5.78 27.62 5.32
N ASP A 158 -6.78 28.44 5.63
CA ASP A 158 -7.76 28.87 4.62
C ASP A 158 -7.10 29.96 3.74
N ALA A 159 -6.85 29.61 2.47
CA ALA A 159 -6.17 30.49 1.52
C ALA A 159 -6.95 31.79 1.23
N ARG A 160 -8.26 31.82 1.44
CA ARG A 160 -9.08 33.03 1.32
C ARG A 160 -8.95 33.93 2.56
N LYS A 161 -8.85 33.36 3.74
CA LYS A 161 -8.72 34.10 4.99
C LYS A 161 -7.30 34.60 5.22
N GLU A 162 -6.30 33.83 4.77
CA GLU A 162 -4.89 34.14 4.94
C GLU A 162 -4.12 34.22 3.61
N PRO A 163 -4.49 35.16 2.71
CA PRO A 163 -3.92 35.25 1.36
C PRO A 163 -2.43 35.63 1.37
N ALA A 164 -1.96 36.29 2.42
CA ALA A 164 -0.53 36.61 2.59
C ALA A 164 0.32 35.35 2.77
N GLN A 165 -0.17 34.37 3.55
CA GLN A 165 0.50 33.10 3.71
C GLN A 165 0.47 32.27 2.42
N ALA A 166 -0.69 32.19 1.74
CA ALA A 166 -0.81 31.48 0.46
C ALA A 166 0.21 32.04 -0.57
N ARG A 167 0.39 33.37 -0.63
CA ARG A 167 1.41 34.00 -1.50
C ARG A 167 2.83 33.67 -1.08
N ARG A 168 3.15 33.68 0.22
CA ARG A 168 4.46 33.32 0.74
C ARG A 168 4.87 31.89 0.37
N PHE A 169 3.92 30.99 0.30
CA PHE A 169 4.12 29.60 -0.08
C PHE A 169 3.93 29.36 -1.59
N GLU A 170 3.69 30.41 -2.38
CA GLU A 170 3.48 30.34 -3.84
C GLU A 170 2.35 29.38 -4.25
N VAL A 171 1.27 29.33 -3.44
CA VAL A 171 0.13 28.46 -3.69
C VAL A 171 -0.63 28.94 -4.92
N LYS A 172 -0.64 28.11 -5.98
CA LYS A 172 -1.29 28.43 -7.29
C LYS A 172 -2.70 27.83 -7.40
N ALA A 173 -2.97 26.78 -6.66
CA ALA A 173 -4.25 26.05 -6.68
C ALA A 173 -4.62 25.58 -5.28
N VAL A 174 -5.87 25.24 -5.04
CA VAL A 174 -6.34 24.63 -3.80
C VAL A 174 -7.15 23.35 -4.12
N PRO A 175 -6.97 22.26 -3.37
CA PRO A 175 -6.06 22.15 -2.23
C PRO A 175 -4.59 22.13 -2.64
N THR A 176 -3.72 22.66 -1.78
CA THR A 176 -2.27 22.50 -1.88
C THR A 176 -1.73 22.06 -0.51
N LEU A 177 -0.91 21.04 -0.49
CA LEU A 177 -0.19 20.59 0.69
C LEU A 177 1.30 20.91 0.52
N VAL A 178 1.88 21.59 1.49
CA VAL A 178 3.29 21.96 1.50
C VAL A 178 3.99 21.16 2.59
N PHE A 179 4.97 20.37 2.21
CA PHE A 179 5.81 19.58 3.09
C PHE A 179 7.14 20.28 3.27
N GLU A 180 7.58 20.48 4.52
CA GLU A 180 8.86 21.09 4.85
C GLU A 180 9.63 20.21 5.84
N TYR A 181 10.87 19.85 5.48
CA TYR A 181 11.76 19.01 6.30
C TYR A 181 13.21 19.43 6.09
N ARG A 182 13.94 19.76 7.17
CA ARG A 182 15.36 20.19 7.11
C ARG A 182 15.64 21.26 6.04
N GLY A 183 14.74 22.22 5.87
CA GLY A 183 14.88 23.31 4.89
C GLY A 183 14.50 22.95 3.45
N LYS A 184 14.20 21.67 3.15
CA LYS A 184 13.64 21.25 1.87
C LYS A 184 12.13 21.44 1.88
N ARG A 185 11.59 21.73 0.69
CA ARG A 185 10.15 21.95 0.49
C ARG A 185 9.65 21.21 -0.73
N GLU A 186 8.48 20.57 -0.60
CA GLU A 186 7.73 19.97 -1.68
C GLU A 186 6.28 20.40 -1.63
N GLN A 187 5.64 20.57 -2.78
CA GLN A 187 4.23 20.96 -2.90
C GLN A 187 3.48 19.96 -3.76
N ILE A 188 2.32 19.54 -3.29
CA ILE A 188 1.41 18.66 -4.03
C ILE A 188 -0.02 19.21 -3.97
N THR A 189 -0.81 18.90 -4.98
CA THR A 189 -2.23 19.31 -5.09
C THR A 189 -3.20 18.13 -4.89
N ALA A 190 -2.68 16.91 -4.81
CA ALA A 190 -3.44 15.71 -4.55
C ALA A 190 -3.25 15.23 -3.10
N GLY A 191 -4.21 14.52 -2.55
CA GLY A 191 -4.23 14.12 -1.14
C GLY A 191 -4.39 12.61 -0.96
N SER A 192 -4.07 11.79 -1.97
CA SER A 192 -4.03 10.34 -1.79
C SER A 192 -2.89 9.94 -0.84
N GLU A 193 -2.96 8.76 -0.25
CA GLU A 193 -1.86 8.28 0.60
C GLU A 193 -0.55 8.19 -0.19
N GLN A 194 -0.63 7.79 -1.46
CA GLN A 194 0.52 7.69 -2.34
C GLN A 194 1.18 9.06 -2.56
N ASP A 195 0.39 10.10 -2.83
CA ASP A 195 0.91 11.46 -3.05
C ASP A 195 1.57 12.01 -1.79
N LEU A 196 0.92 11.83 -0.63
CA LEU A 196 1.46 12.28 0.66
C LEU A 196 2.78 11.56 0.99
N THR A 197 2.81 10.23 0.83
CA THR A 197 4.01 9.42 1.11
C THR A 197 5.15 9.79 0.17
N ASN A 198 4.85 9.97 -1.12
CA ASN A 198 5.84 10.42 -2.10
C ASN A 198 6.38 11.82 -1.77
N ALA A 199 5.53 12.74 -1.31
CA ALA A 199 5.99 14.06 -0.87
C ALA A 199 6.91 13.96 0.35
N VAL A 200 6.61 13.08 1.32
CA VAL A 200 7.50 12.82 2.46
C VAL A 200 8.83 12.23 1.98
N ILE A 201 8.82 11.25 1.08
CA ILE A 201 10.04 10.69 0.49
C ILE A 201 10.87 11.79 -0.17
N LYS A 202 10.23 12.68 -0.94
CA LYS A 202 10.89 13.79 -1.64
C LYS A 202 11.61 14.76 -0.71
N VAL A 203 11.00 15.14 0.39
CA VAL A 203 11.60 16.10 1.32
C VAL A 203 12.61 15.46 2.25
N THR A 204 12.51 14.17 2.55
CA THR A 204 13.41 13.48 3.49
C THR A 204 14.67 12.95 2.85
N ARG A 205 14.65 12.61 1.55
CA ARG A 205 15.83 12.09 0.84
C ARG A 205 16.90 13.14 0.58
N GLU A 206 18.16 12.72 0.74
CA GLU A 206 19.33 13.52 0.34
C GLU A 206 19.71 13.20 -1.11
N GLY A 207 19.19 13.98 -2.05
CA GLY A 207 19.51 13.85 -3.47
C GLY A 207 18.68 12.77 -4.20
N ARG A 208 18.79 12.77 -5.53
CA ARG A 208 18.21 11.75 -6.40
C ARG A 208 19.29 10.75 -6.77
N LYS A 209 19.03 9.46 -6.60
CA LYS A 209 19.94 8.42 -7.07
C LYS A 209 19.80 8.27 -8.57
N ALA A 210 20.90 8.36 -9.30
CA ALA A 210 20.89 8.20 -10.74
C ALA A 210 20.87 6.71 -11.13
N VAL A 211 19.88 6.35 -11.92
CA VAL A 211 19.71 5.04 -12.57
C VAL A 211 20.19 5.19 -14.01
N CYS A 212 21.30 4.52 -14.33
CA CYS A 212 21.91 4.59 -15.65
C CYS A 212 21.47 3.41 -16.51
N PHE A 213 20.73 3.68 -17.58
CA PHE A 213 20.29 2.68 -18.55
C PHE A 213 21.34 2.50 -19.65
N LEU A 214 21.86 1.27 -19.78
CA LEU A 214 22.81 0.96 -20.84
C LEU A 214 22.14 1.12 -22.21
N LYS A 215 22.90 1.67 -23.15
CA LYS A 215 22.50 1.88 -24.55
C LYS A 215 23.66 1.60 -25.49
N GLY A 216 23.34 1.04 -26.66
CA GLY A 216 24.29 0.79 -27.72
C GLY A 216 24.06 -0.52 -28.46
N GLU A 217 23.54 -1.53 -27.75
CA GLU A 217 23.38 -2.88 -28.28
C GLU A 217 21.89 -3.26 -28.50
N GLY A 218 21.01 -2.26 -28.66
CA GLY A 218 19.58 -2.46 -28.94
C GLY A 218 18.71 -2.65 -27.69
N GLU A 219 19.17 -2.15 -26.56
CA GLU A 219 18.42 -2.18 -25.29
C GLU A 219 17.12 -1.39 -25.39
N ARG A 220 16.16 -1.73 -24.51
CA ARG A 220 14.88 -1.01 -24.36
C ARG A 220 15.11 0.48 -24.09
N ASN A 221 14.36 1.33 -24.80
CA ASN A 221 14.54 2.78 -24.74
C ASN A 221 13.57 3.42 -23.73
N THR A 222 14.12 4.20 -22.80
CA THR A 222 13.36 4.96 -21.80
C THR A 222 12.57 6.15 -22.38
N ALA A 223 12.83 6.55 -23.63
CA ALA A 223 12.05 7.57 -24.34
C ALA A 223 11.00 6.97 -25.30
N ASP A 224 11.00 5.66 -25.49
CA ASP A 224 10.06 5.00 -26.39
C ASP A 224 8.67 4.87 -25.73
N THR A 225 7.65 5.42 -26.41
CA THR A 225 6.25 5.38 -26.00
C THR A 225 5.47 4.19 -26.58
N GLY A 226 6.11 3.37 -27.42
CA GLY A 226 5.51 2.15 -27.96
C GLY A 226 5.26 1.09 -26.88
N PRO A 227 4.51 0.03 -27.18
CA PRO A 227 4.14 -1.01 -26.21
C PRO A 227 5.33 -1.61 -25.46
N ARG A 228 6.45 -1.85 -26.17
CA ARG A 228 7.69 -2.41 -25.61
C ARG A 228 8.67 -1.36 -25.08
N GLY A 229 8.34 -0.07 -25.20
CA GLY A 229 9.15 1.04 -24.69
C GLY A 229 9.08 1.15 -23.16
N PHE A 230 9.97 1.96 -22.59
CA PHE A 230 10.12 2.17 -21.15
C PHE A 230 9.79 3.59 -20.71
N SER A 231 8.98 4.34 -21.48
CA SER A 231 8.62 5.72 -21.10
C SER A 231 7.78 5.77 -19.83
N SER A 232 6.87 4.82 -19.63
CA SER A 232 6.09 4.70 -18.39
C SER A 232 6.96 4.33 -17.20
N LEU A 233 7.93 3.42 -17.40
CA LEU A 233 8.91 3.05 -16.38
C LEU A 233 9.75 4.24 -15.94
N LYS A 234 10.23 5.05 -16.91
CA LYS A 234 10.95 6.29 -16.63
C LYS A 234 10.12 7.24 -15.76
N ALA A 235 8.85 7.46 -16.12
CA ALA A 235 7.95 8.31 -15.35
C ALA A 235 7.75 7.78 -13.91
N GLY A 236 7.58 6.46 -13.73
CA GLY A 236 7.47 5.81 -12.42
C GLY A 236 8.74 5.98 -11.56
N LEU A 237 9.93 5.84 -12.18
CA LEU A 237 11.21 6.09 -11.51
C LEU A 237 11.37 7.54 -11.08
N GLU A 238 11.07 8.49 -11.95
CA GLU A 238 11.16 9.93 -11.65
C GLU A 238 10.16 10.32 -10.55
N HIS A 239 8.96 9.74 -10.59
CA HIS A 239 7.98 9.91 -9.51
C HIS A 239 8.47 9.34 -8.17
N SER A 240 9.22 8.25 -8.21
CA SER A 240 9.84 7.60 -7.03
C SER A 240 11.21 8.19 -6.65
N GLN A 241 11.55 9.40 -7.14
CA GLN A 241 12.77 10.15 -6.83
C GLN A 241 14.07 9.52 -7.30
N TYR A 242 14.03 8.76 -8.40
CA TYR A 242 15.22 8.40 -9.15
C TYR A 242 15.43 9.37 -10.31
N GLU A 243 16.68 9.60 -10.68
CA GLU A 243 17.05 10.29 -11.93
C GLU A 243 17.43 9.24 -12.97
N THR A 244 16.87 9.29 -14.16
CA THR A 244 17.21 8.35 -15.23
C THR A 244 18.24 8.96 -16.16
N LYS A 245 19.33 8.24 -16.44
CA LYS A 245 20.41 8.65 -17.36
C LYS A 245 20.68 7.57 -18.38
N ASP A 246 21.03 7.98 -19.59
CA ASP A 246 21.53 7.07 -20.62
C ASP A 246 23.04 6.86 -20.42
N LEU A 247 23.50 5.62 -20.52
CA LEU A 247 24.89 5.20 -20.37
C LEU A 247 25.36 4.48 -21.64
N ALA A 248 26.38 4.99 -22.29
CA ALA A 248 26.96 4.38 -23.50
C ALA A 248 28.40 3.93 -23.21
N LEU A 249 28.57 2.68 -22.78
CA LEU A 249 29.90 2.12 -22.45
C LEU A 249 30.82 1.89 -23.66
N SER A 250 30.27 1.91 -24.87
CA SER A 250 31.08 1.94 -26.11
C SER A 250 31.91 3.23 -26.27
N ARG A 251 31.54 4.31 -25.55
CA ARG A 251 32.23 5.60 -25.56
C ARG A 251 32.99 5.88 -24.26
N GLU A 252 32.55 5.29 -23.17
CA GLU A 252 33.09 5.50 -21.82
C GLU A 252 33.65 4.17 -21.30
N ALA A 253 34.95 4.09 -21.06
CA ALA A 253 35.61 2.87 -20.58
C ALA A 253 35.25 2.50 -19.12
N LYS A 254 34.48 3.33 -18.43
CA LYS A 254 34.11 3.17 -17.02
C LYS A 254 32.67 3.66 -16.78
N VAL A 255 31.93 2.99 -15.90
CA VAL A 255 30.65 3.49 -15.41
C VAL A 255 30.91 4.76 -14.57
N PRO A 256 30.25 5.90 -14.87
CA PRO A 256 30.42 7.15 -14.13
C PRO A 256 30.08 7.00 -12.65
N ASP A 257 30.82 7.65 -11.77
CA ASP A 257 30.58 7.61 -10.32
C ASP A 257 29.22 8.26 -9.92
N THR A 258 28.61 8.99 -10.85
CA THR A 258 27.25 9.53 -10.69
C THR A 258 26.14 8.46 -10.80
N CYS A 259 26.45 7.29 -11.40
CA CYS A 259 25.50 6.19 -11.52
C CYS A 259 25.41 5.43 -10.19
N ALA A 260 24.29 5.54 -9.49
CA ALA A 260 24.05 4.76 -8.28
C ALA A 260 23.82 3.26 -8.58
N LEU A 261 23.24 2.99 -9.75
CA LEU A 261 23.03 1.64 -10.28
C LEU A 261 22.95 1.66 -11.81
N VAL A 262 23.25 0.52 -12.43
CA VAL A 262 23.19 0.32 -13.88
C VAL A 262 22.07 -0.67 -14.21
N VAL A 263 21.31 -0.36 -15.25
CA VAL A 263 20.27 -1.23 -15.82
C VAL A 263 20.67 -1.65 -17.22
N VAL A 264 20.74 -2.94 -17.46
CA VAL A 264 20.88 -3.57 -18.78
C VAL A 264 19.52 -4.16 -19.13
N ALA A 265 18.84 -3.59 -20.14
CA ALA A 265 17.45 -3.89 -20.43
C ALA A 265 17.28 -4.55 -21.80
N ALA A 266 17.29 -5.88 -21.86
CA ALA A 266 17.06 -6.68 -23.05
C ALA A 266 17.91 -6.24 -24.26
N PRO A 267 19.25 -6.33 -24.20
CA PRO A 267 20.09 -6.05 -25.37
C PRO A 267 19.76 -7.03 -26.49
N GLU A 268 19.68 -6.51 -27.73
CA GLU A 268 19.41 -7.32 -28.94
C GLU A 268 20.70 -7.92 -29.51
N LYS A 269 21.83 -7.30 -29.20
CA LYS A 269 23.18 -7.74 -29.57
C LYS A 269 24.01 -7.95 -28.31
N ASP A 270 25.00 -8.83 -28.41
CA ASP A 270 25.88 -9.07 -27.29
C ASP A 270 26.72 -7.84 -26.95
N LEU A 271 26.96 -7.66 -25.67
CA LEU A 271 27.75 -6.52 -25.17
C LEU A 271 29.21 -6.64 -25.61
N LEU A 272 29.80 -5.51 -25.94
CA LEU A 272 31.23 -5.44 -26.27
C LEU A 272 32.09 -5.81 -25.06
N PRO A 273 33.28 -6.42 -25.25
CA PRO A 273 34.18 -6.79 -24.17
C PRO A 273 34.53 -5.65 -23.23
N GLU A 274 34.65 -4.43 -23.76
CA GLU A 274 34.92 -3.21 -22.98
C GLU A 274 33.76 -2.85 -22.06
N ALA A 275 32.52 -2.99 -22.53
CA ALA A 275 31.33 -2.77 -21.72
C ALA A 275 31.21 -3.83 -20.60
N ILE A 276 31.51 -5.09 -20.90
CA ILE A 276 31.57 -6.17 -19.92
C ILE A 276 32.65 -5.89 -18.85
N ALA A 277 33.84 -5.44 -19.27
CA ALA A 277 34.91 -5.08 -18.34
C ALA A 277 34.51 -3.92 -17.41
N ALA A 278 33.84 -2.89 -17.97
CA ALA A 278 33.35 -1.75 -17.19
C ALA A 278 32.27 -2.16 -16.18
N LEU A 279 31.30 -3.00 -16.56
CA LEU A 279 30.27 -3.53 -15.68
C LEU A 279 30.86 -4.42 -14.58
N ARG A 280 31.81 -5.30 -14.94
CA ARG A 280 32.54 -6.14 -13.98
C ARG A 280 33.27 -5.30 -12.92
N ALA A 281 34.01 -4.27 -13.36
CA ALA A 281 34.75 -3.37 -12.48
C ALA A 281 33.78 -2.57 -11.57
N PHE A 282 32.67 -2.11 -12.11
CA PHE A 282 31.65 -1.38 -11.36
C PHE A 282 31.06 -2.23 -10.23
N VAL A 283 30.63 -3.46 -10.52
CA VAL A 283 30.08 -4.38 -9.52
C VAL A 283 31.16 -4.82 -8.53
N ALA A 284 32.40 -5.11 -9.00
CA ALA A 284 33.53 -5.42 -8.11
C ALA A 284 33.85 -4.27 -7.14
N GLY A 285 33.58 -3.01 -7.52
CA GLY A 285 33.71 -1.83 -6.67
C GLY A 285 32.55 -1.62 -5.67
N GLY A 286 31.60 -2.56 -5.56
CA GLY A 286 30.39 -2.41 -4.73
C GLY A 286 29.20 -1.78 -5.47
N GLY A 287 29.29 -1.65 -6.80
CA GLY A 287 28.22 -1.16 -7.65
C GLY A 287 27.01 -2.09 -7.67
N LYS A 288 25.89 -1.57 -8.17
CA LYS A 288 24.60 -2.25 -8.19
C LYS A 288 24.13 -2.40 -9.65
N ALA A 289 23.66 -3.60 -10.02
CA ALA A 289 23.22 -3.86 -11.38
C ALA A 289 21.86 -4.56 -11.43
N LEU A 290 21.03 -4.15 -12.38
CA LEU A 290 19.82 -4.84 -12.79
C LEU A 290 20.02 -5.29 -14.23
N VAL A 291 19.89 -6.59 -14.49
CA VAL A 291 19.97 -7.17 -15.83
C VAL A 291 18.64 -7.83 -16.15
N MET A 292 18.03 -7.44 -17.24
CA MET A 292 16.80 -8.04 -17.76
C MET A 292 17.11 -8.61 -19.14
N MET A 293 16.81 -9.89 -19.35
CA MET A 293 17.13 -10.61 -20.58
C MET A 293 15.88 -11.18 -21.19
N GLU A 294 15.79 -11.13 -22.53
CA GLU A 294 14.78 -11.88 -23.28
C GLU A 294 15.33 -13.28 -23.64
N PRO A 295 14.48 -14.26 -23.99
CA PRO A 295 14.91 -15.48 -24.65
C PRO A 295 15.71 -15.17 -25.92
N ASP A 296 16.57 -16.10 -26.33
CA ASP A 296 17.54 -15.90 -27.44
C ASP A 296 16.86 -15.85 -28.84
N PHE A 297 15.72 -15.11 -28.96
CA PHE A 297 14.98 -14.96 -30.23
C PHE A 297 15.79 -14.28 -31.34
N LYS A 298 16.73 -13.39 -30.97
CA LYS A 298 17.56 -12.61 -31.89
C LYS A 298 19.02 -13.09 -31.94
N GLY A 299 19.38 -14.12 -31.17
CA GLY A 299 20.71 -14.65 -31.03
C GLY A 299 21.17 -14.74 -29.58
N SER A 300 22.22 -15.50 -29.34
CA SER A 300 22.81 -15.66 -28.01
C SER A 300 23.67 -14.44 -27.62
N LEU A 301 23.79 -14.21 -26.32
CA LEU A 301 24.56 -13.11 -25.71
C LEU A 301 25.70 -13.66 -24.85
N PRO A 302 26.72 -14.34 -25.44
CA PRO A 302 27.72 -15.10 -24.68
C PRO A 302 28.56 -14.26 -23.72
N ASN A 303 28.90 -13.01 -24.05
CA ASN A 303 29.67 -12.13 -23.17
C ASN A 303 28.83 -11.73 -21.94
N LEU A 304 27.56 -11.39 -22.15
CA LEU A 304 26.65 -11.04 -21.05
C LEU A 304 26.35 -12.25 -20.19
N VAL A 305 26.10 -13.42 -20.78
CA VAL A 305 25.89 -14.68 -20.06
C VAL A 305 27.11 -15.02 -19.22
N GLY A 306 28.32 -14.96 -19.78
CA GLY A 306 29.55 -15.21 -19.05
C GLY A 306 29.74 -14.26 -17.86
N LEU A 307 29.38 -12.98 -17.98
CA LEU A 307 29.42 -12.03 -16.86
C LEU A 307 28.41 -12.40 -15.77
N LEU A 308 27.21 -12.84 -16.13
CA LEU A 308 26.19 -13.27 -15.15
C LEU A 308 26.62 -14.55 -14.42
N GLU A 309 27.24 -15.50 -15.12
CA GLU A 309 27.81 -16.72 -14.50
C GLU A 309 28.93 -16.40 -13.51
N GLU A 310 29.78 -15.40 -13.79
CA GLU A 310 30.75 -14.89 -12.81
C GLU A 310 30.06 -14.41 -11.52
N TRP A 311 28.88 -13.80 -11.62
CA TRP A 311 28.05 -13.34 -10.51
C TRP A 311 27.15 -14.42 -9.93
N ASN A 312 27.37 -15.69 -10.33
CA ASN A 312 26.60 -16.85 -9.86
C ASN A 312 25.12 -16.85 -10.30
N ILE A 313 24.85 -16.33 -11.48
CA ILE A 313 23.53 -16.31 -12.13
C ILE A 313 23.65 -17.12 -13.42
N GLN A 314 22.76 -18.07 -13.63
CA GLN A 314 22.75 -18.96 -14.81
C GLN A 314 21.49 -18.72 -15.63
N PRO A 315 21.57 -17.93 -16.72
CA PRO A 315 20.48 -17.76 -17.68
C PRO A 315 20.30 -19.04 -18.51
N GLY A 316 19.06 -19.52 -18.65
CA GLY A 316 18.75 -20.63 -19.57
C GLY A 316 18.58 -20.14 -21.00
N SER A 317 18.86 -20.99 -22.01
CA SER A 317 18.52 -20.72 -23.42
C SER A 317 17.18 -21.37 -23.74
N ASP A 318 16.15 -20.96 -23.04
CA ASP A 318 14.82 -21.56 -23.06
C ASP A 318 13.72 -20.49 -23.02
N LEU A 319 12.47 -20.91 -23.26
CA LEU A 319 11.27 -20.11 -23.13
C LEU A 319 10.35 -20.79 -22.12
N VAL A 320 9.88 -20.04 -21.15
CA VAL A 320 8.94 -20.55 -20.13
C VAL A 320 7.52 -20.42 -20.63
N LEU A 321 6.78 -21.51 -20.54
CA LEU A 321 5.39 -21.61 -20.92
C LEU A 321 4.55 -21.97 -19.70
N GLU A 322 3.34 -21.41 -19.64
CA GLU A 322 2.37 -21.65 -18.58
C GLU A 322 1.13 -22.35 -19.17
N LEU A 323 0.59 -23.34 -18.45
CA LEU A 323 -0.60 -24.05 -18.85
C LEU A 323 -1.85 -23.42 -18.26
N TYR A 324 -2.72 -22.91 -19.10
CA TYR A 324 -4.00 -22.33 -18.71
C TYR A 324 -5.16 -23.24 -19.09
N SER A 325 -6.07 -23.44 -18.15
CA SER A 325 -7.33 -24.13 -18.42
C SER A 325 -8.40 -23.11 -18.82
N GLN A 326 -8.91 -23.19 -20.04
CA GLN A 326 -9.99 -22.35 -20.55
C GLN A 326 -11.28 -23.14 -20.72
N LEU A 327 -12.38 -22.59 -20.23
CA LEU A 327 -13.71 -23.16 -20.48
C LEU A 327 -14.21 -22.67 -21.84
N THR A 328 -14.40 -23.62 -22.75
CA THR A 328 -14.95 -23.38 -24.11
C THR A 328 -16.35 -24.02 -24.21
N ALA A 329 -17.05 -23.74 -25.32
CA ALA A 329 -18.34 -24.40 -25.60
C ALA A 329 -18.24 -25.94 -25.71
N GLN A 330 -17.04 -26.46 -26.00
CA GLN A 330 -16.75 -27.90 -26.12
C GLN A 330 -16.20 -28.51 -24.81
N GLY A 331 -16.02 -27.71 -23.74
CA GLY A 331 -15.50 -28.18 -22.46
C GLY A 331 -14.22 -27.40 -22.04
N ILE A 332 -13.48 -27.99 -21.10
CA ILE A 332 -12.22 -27.42 -20.62
C ILE A 332 -11.11 -27.79 -21.60
N VAL A 333 -10.43 -26.78 -22.13
CA VAL A 333 -9.26 -26.91 -23.01
C VAL A 333 -8.05 -26.31 -22.30
N ASN A 334 -6.94 -27.05 -22.28
CA ASN A 334 -5.67 -26.57 -21.78
C ASN A 334 -4.88 -25.90 -22.92
N VAL A 335 -4.45 -24.66 -22.68
CA VAL A 335 -3.70 -23.87 -23.66
C VAL A 335 -2.38 -23.45 -23.02
N ALA A 336 -1.27 -23.77 -23.70
CA ALA A 336 0.03 -23.26 -23.32
C ALA A 336 0.18 -21.81 -23.82
N ALA A 337 0.70 -20.94 -22.98
CA ALA A 337 0.94 -19.54 -23.30
C ALA A 337 2.33 -19.09 -22.81
N GLU A 338 2.93 -18.17 -23.55
CA GLU A 338 4.19 -17.52 -23.16
C GLU A 338 4.03 -16.55 -21.98
N ARG A 339 2.79 -16.29 -21.59
CA ARG A 339 2.45 -15.43 -20.46
C ARG A 339 2.47 -16.22 -19.18
N VAL A 340 3.29 -15.81 -18.23
CA VAL A 340 3.39 -16.40 -16.90
C VAL A 340 2.85 -15.40 -15.87
N VAL A 341 1.85 -15.80 -15.10
CA VAL A 341 1.33 -14.99 -13.98
C VAL A 341 1.78 -15.62 -12.67
N VAL A 342 2.50 -14.84 -11.88
CA VAL A 342 3.05 -15.29 -10.60
C VAL A 342 2.26 -14.68 -9.45
N GLU A 343 1.77 -15.53 -8.55
CA GLU A 343 0.98 -15.13 -7.38
C GLU A 343 1.69 -15.47 -6.05
N GLN A 344 2.67 -16.37 -6.09
CA GLN A 344 3.43 -16.81 -4.92
C GLN A 344 4.92 -16.58 -5.16
N TYR A 345 5.59 -16.04 -4.17
CA TYR A 345 6.98 -15.62 -4.28
C TYR A 345 7.85 -16.33 -3.25
N PRO A 346 9.08 -16.72 -3.63
CA PRO A 346 10.09 -17.13 -2.66
C PRO A 346 10.35 -16.04 -1.62
N LEU A 347 10.73 -16.45 -0.40
CA LEU A 347 10.99 -15.53 0.69
C LEU A 347 12.29 -14.74 0.43
N HIS A 348 12.16 -13.47 0.13
CA HIS A 348 13.26 -12.53 -0.03
C HIS A 348 12.85 -11.14 0.46
N GLU A 349 13.78 -10.24 0.79
CA GLU A 349 13.44 -8.87 1.20
C GLU A 349 12.58 -8.13 0.16
N ILE A 350 12.85 -8.33 -1.13
CA ILE A 350 12.13 -7.71 -2.27
C ILE A 350 10.67 -8.19 -2.34
N THR A 351 10.42 -9.46 -2.02
CA THR A 351 9.14 -10.14 -2.21
C THR A 351 8.42 -10.46 -0.90
N ARG A 352 9.02 -10.10 0.26
CA ARG A 352 8.39 -10.29 1.56
C ARG A 352 7.07 -9.53 1.63
N ASP A 353 6.01 -10.24 2.00
CA ASP A 353 4.66 -9.69 2.15
C ASP A 353 4.12 -9.01 0.86
N PHE A 354 4.59 -9.45 -0.32
CA PHE A 354 4.17 -8.94 -1.62
C PHE A 354 2.84 -9.61 -2.06
N PRO A 355 1.69 -8.92 -2.00
CA PRO A 355 0.37 -9.54 -2.14
C PRO A 355 -0.17 -9.50 -3.58
N PHE A 356 0.59 -8.99 -4.53
CA PHE A 356 0.12 -8.72 -5.89
C PHE A 356 0.62 -9.77 -6.86
N SER A 357 -0.22 -10.13 -7.82
CA SER A 357 0.22 -10.94 -8.96
C SER A 357 1.11 -10.11 -9.89
N THR A 358 2.12 -10.74 -10.48
CA THR A 358 2.96 -10.17 -11.53
C THR A 358 2.85 -10.97 -12.80
N ARG A 359 3.03 -10.30 -13.96
CA ARG A 359 2.94 -10.89 -15.29
C ARG A 359 4.28 -10.78 -16.00
N PHE A 360 4.72 -11.89 -16.57
CA PHE A 360 5.89 -12.00 -17.41
C PHE A 360 5.46 -12.54 -18.78
N ASP A 361 5.87 -11.88 -19.85
CA ASP A 361 5.48 -12.24 -21.22
C ASP A 361 6.72 -12.66 -22.02
N GLY A 362 6.86 -13.95 -22.29
CA GLY A 362 8.00 -14.50 -23.02
C GLY A 362 9.28 -14.58 -22.18
N ALA A 363 9.19 -15.10 -20.96
CA ALA A 363 10.34 -15.19 -20.06
C ALA A 363 11.26 -16.39 -20.36
N ARG A 364 12.56 -16.22 -20.12
CA ARG A 364 13.54 -17.31 -20.01
C ARG A 364 13.78 -17.69 -18.56
N SER A 365 14.31 -18.89 -18.32
CA SER A 365 14.73 -19.28 -16.97
C SER A 365 15.99 -18.53 -16.54
N ILE A 366 16.00 -18.11 -15.25
CA ILE A 366 17.18 -17.53 -14.57
C ILE A 366 17.36 -18.27 -13.25
N THR A 367 18.43 -19.03 -13.12
CA THR A 367 18.70 -19.84 -11.93
C THR A 367 19.91 -19.35 -11.15
N ALA A 368 19.87 -19.53 -9.83
CA ALA A 368 21.04 -19.29 -8.99
C ALA A 368 22.07 -20.39 -9.26
N GLY A 369 23.33 -20.00 -9.42
CA GLY A 369 24.44 -20.94 -9.54
C GLY A 369 24.69 -21.71 -8.23
N PRO A 370 25.58 -22.70 -8.25
CA PRO A 370 25.96 -23.48 -7.07
C PRO A 370 26.62 -22.59 -6.01
N GLY A 371 26.56 -23.01 -4.74
CA GLY A 371 27.12 -22.24 -3.63
C GLY A 371 28.58 -21.78 -3.89
N LYS A 372 28.82 -20.47 -3.79
CA LYS A 372 30.11 -19.82 -3.99
C LYS A 372 30.46 -18.96 -2.78
N LEU A 373 31.68 -19.05 -2.29
CA LEU A 373 32.13 -18.28 -1.13
C LEU A 373 32.01 -16.75 -1.38
N GLY A 374 31.39 -16.03 -0.45
CA GLY A 374 31.20 -14.59 -0.58
C GLY A 374 30.06 -14.19 -1.55
N VAL A 375 29.28 -15.16 -2.05
CA VAL A 375 28.15 -14.91 -2.95
C VAL A 375 26.89 -15.55 -2.39
N THR A 376 25.87 -14.76 -2.17
CA THR A 376 24.53 -15.24 -1.80
C THR A 376 23.61 -15.00 -2.98
N ALA A 377 23.15 -16.08 -3.63
CA ALA A 377 22.21 -16.02 -4.75
C ALA A 377 20.89 -16.68 -4.33
N GLN A 378 19.77 -15.98 -4.55
CA GLN A 378 18.44 -16.43 -4.16
C GLN A 378 17.43 -16.20 -5.29
N SER A 379 16.58 -17.20 -5.53
CA SER A 379 15.46 -17.04 -6.45
C SER A 379 14.45 -16.02 -5.91
N LEU A 380 14.02 -15.08 -6.75
CA LEU A 380 13.03 -14.07 -6.43
C LEU A 380 11.64 -14.42 -6.93
N ILE A 381 11.58 -14.99 -8.13
CA ILE A 381 10.36 -15.23 -8.89
C ILE A 381 10.42 -16.64 -9.42
N GLN A 382 9.31 -17.36 -9.31
CA GLN A 382 9.15 -18.69 -9.88
C GLN A 382 7.79 -18.80 -10.53
N SER A 383 7.72 -19.49 -11.67
CA SER A 383 6.46 -19.85 -12.31
C SER A 383 5.71 -20.90 -11.51
N SER A 384 4.51 -21.28 -11.96
CA SER A 384 3.71 -22.31 -11.32
C SER A 384 4.26 -23.74 -11.57
N GLU A 385 3.75 -24.72 -10.84
CA GLU A 385 4.04 -26.14 -11.08
C GLU A 385 3.51 -26.64 -12.42
N ALA A 386 2.53 -25.94 -13.02
CA ALA A 386 1.94 -26.29 -14.30
C ALA A 386 2.74 -25.75 -15.49
N SER A 387 3.82 -25.01 -15.24
CA SER A 387 4.71 -24.47 -16.26
C SER A 387 5.82 -25.44 -16.68
N TRP A 388 6.48 -25.10 -17.77
CA TRP A 388 7.71 -25.74 -18.18
C TRP A 388 8.58 -24.78 -19.01
N ALA A 389 9.89 -25.06 -19.06
CA ALA A 389 10.82 -24.32 -19.92
C ALA A 389 11.23 -25.21 -21.09
N THR A 390 11.06 -24.69 -22.32
CA THR A 390 11.39 -25.40 -23.56
C THR A 390 12.47 -24.69 -24.36
N ALA A 391 13.38 -25.44 -24.98
CA ALA A 391 14.36 -24.92 -25.93
C ALA A 391 13.75 -24.62 -27.32
N ASN A 392 12.47 -24.95 -27.55
CA ASN A 392 11.78 -24.68 -28.81
C ASN A 392 11.27 -23.23 -28.88
N LEU A 393 12.18 -22.28 -28.99
CA LEU A 393 11.86 -20.83 -28.99
C LEU A 393 10.90 -20.41 -30.12
N ALA A 394 10.88 -21.13 -31.23
CA ALA A 394 10.02 -20.83 -32.37
C ALA A 394 8.60 -21.39 -32.22
N LEU A 395 8.32 -22.14 -31.14
CA LEU A 395 7.05 -22.82 -30.87
C LEU A 395 6.50 -23.58 -32.07
N LYS A 396 7.38 -24.20 -32.86
CA LYS A 396 7.00 -25.01 -34.03
C LYS A 396 6.52 -26.39 -33.61
N GLY A 397 5.36 -26.81 -34.13
CA GLY A 397 4.74 -28.09 -33.82
C GLY A 397 3.85 -28.06 -32.58
N PRO A 398 3.47 -29.22 -32.04
CA PRO A 398 2.67 -29.31 -30.83
C PRO A 398 3.42 -28.69 -29.63
N ILE A 399 2.74 -27.80 -28.91
CA ILE A 399 3.27 -27.08 -27.74
C ILE A 399 2.85 -27.86 -26.49
N ASP A 400 3.38 -29.06 -26.35
CA ASP A 400 3.16 -29.93 -25.21
C ASP A 400 4.48 -30.16 -24.47
N PHE A 401 4.40 -30.36 -23.17
CA PHE A 401 5.56 -30.74 -22.35
C PHE A 401 6.18 -32.04 -22.86
N LYS A 402 7.49 -32.04 -23.09
CA LYS A 402 8.24 -33.21 -23.58
C LYS A 402 9.21 -33.68 -22.49
N GLU A 403 8.87 -34.83 -21.90
CA GLU A 403 9.71 -35.44 -20.89
C GLU A 403 11.14 -35.70 -21.41
N GLY A 404 12.13 -35.37 -20.59
CA GLY A 404 13.55 -35.50 -20.93
C GLY A 404 14.11 -34.43 -21.89
N LYS A 405 13.28 -33.52 -22.43
CA LYS A 405 13.71 -32.36 -23.27
C LYS A 405 13.41 -31.04 -22.59
N ASP A 406 12.23 -30.93 -22.01
CA ASP A 406 11.79 -29.72 -21.35
C ASP A 406 12.01 -29.82 -19.83
N LYS A 407 12.22 -28.67 -19.20
CA LYS A 407 12.34 -28.59 -17.73
C LYS A 407 10.95 -28.34 -17.14
N LYS A 408 10.50 -29.19 -16.23
CA LYS A 408 9.22 -29.03 -15.54
C LYS A 408 9.31 -27.92 -14.48
N GLY A 409 8.21 -27.15 -14.32
CA GLY A 409 8.06 -26.12 -13.28
C GLY A 409 8.03 -26.67 -11.84
N PRO A 410 8.22 -25.77 -10.85
CA PRO A 410 8.32 -24.31 -11.02
C PRO A 410 9.68 -23.87 -11.57
N ILE A 411 9.67 -22.96 -12.54
CA ILE A 411 10.86 -22.44 -13.22
C ILE A 411 11.23 -21.07 -12.60
N PRO A 412 12.47 -20.88 -12.13
CA PRO A 412 12.94 -19.58 -11.67
C PRO A 412 13.04 -18.59 -12.84
N LEU A 413 12.43 -17.40 -12.66
CA LEU A 413 12.39 -16.32 -13.65
C LEU A 413 13.25 -15.13 -13.26
N ALA A 414 13.65 -15.03 -11.99
CA ALA A 414 14.52 -13.97 -11.49
C ALA A 414 15.34 -14.44 -10.28
N VAL A 415 16.54 -13.87 -10.17
CA VAL A 415 17.49 -14.15 -9.10
C VAL A 415 18.07 -12.84 -8.56
N ALA A 416 18.18 -12.73 -7.24
CA ALA A 416 18.93 -11.68 -6.55
C ALA A 416 20.23 -12.24 -6.01
N VAL A 417 21.31 -11.48 -6.20
CA VAL A 417 22.65 -11.85 -5.75
C VAL A 417 23.25 -10.73 -4.93
N THR A 418 23.81 -11.11 -3.80
CA THR A 418 24.66 -10.28 -2.96
C THR A 418 26.09 -10.78 -3.04
N LEU A 419 27.00 -9.89 -3.42
CA LEU A 419 28.42 -10.16 -3.53
C LEU A 419 29.15 -9.45 -2.38
N THR A 420 29.60 -10.21 -1.40
CA THR A 420 30.40 -9.68 -0.29
C THR A 420 31.85 -9.69 -0.70
N GLN A 421 32.54 -8.55 -0.73
CA GLN A 421 33.96 -8.51 -1.05
C GLN A 421 34.75 -9.27 0.00
N THR A 422 35.34 -10.37 -0.41
CA THR A 422 36.37 -11.11 0.39
C THR A 422 37.68 -10.34 0.30
N GLY A 423 37.78 -9.18 0.97
CA GLY A 423 39.10 -8.58 1.21
C GLY A 423 39.85 -9.36 2.27
N PRO A 424 41.20 -9.26 2.33
CA PRO A 424 41.96 -9.88 3.39
C PRO A 424 41.39 -9.48 4.75
N SER A 425 41.11 -10.49 5.57
CA SER A 425 40.64 -10.29 6.95
C SER A 425 41.63 -9.37 7.65
N PRO A 426 41.19 -8.30 8.36
CA PRO A 426 42.14 -7.50 9.13
C PRO A 426 42.90 -8.42 10.07
N SER A 427 44.23 -8.32 10.02
CA SER A 427 45.14 -9.16 10.79
C SER A 427 45.11 -8.90 12.30
N ALA A 428 44.23 -8.08 12.79
CA ALA A 428 44.01 -7.83 14.21
C ALA A 428 42.50 -7.81 14.53
N PRO A 429 42.03 -8.38 15.66
CA PRO A 429 40.67 -8.28 16.10
C PRO A 429 40.31 -6.79 16.36
N PRO A 430 39.11 -6.34 15.99
CA PRO A 430 38.68 -4.98 16.21
C PRO A 430 38.66 -4.65 17.71
N LEU A 431 39.07 -3.43 18.05
CA LEU A 431 39.00 -2.91 19.41
C LEU A 431 37.52 -2.89 19.87
N PRO A 432 37.22 -3.29 21.13
CA PRO A 432 35.88 -3.26 21.67
C PRO A 432 35.28 -1.84 21.56
N GLY A 433 34.15 -1.69 20.81
CA GLY A 433 33.45 -0.43 20.63
C GLY A 433 33.64 0.28 19.28
N THR A 434 34.47 -0.23 18.37
CA THR A 434 34.54 0.26 16.99
C THR A 434 33.67 -0.63 16.10
N GLU A 435 32.60 -0.11 15.56
CA GLU A 435 31.86 -0.77 14.46
C GLU A 435 32.82 -0.91 13.26
N GLU A 436 33.03 -2.15 12.78
CA GLU A 436 33.75 -2.36 11.53
C GLU A 436 33.03 -1.56 10.41
N PRO A 437 33.79 -0.80 9.59
CA PRO A 437 33.18 -0.16 8.42
C PRO A 437 32.57 -1.28 7.55
N LYS A 438 31.24 -1.25 7.37
CA LYS A 438 30.54 -2.20 6.49
C LYS A 438 31.22 -2.19 5.13
N LYS A 439 31.84 -3.33 4.76
CA LYS A 439 32.45 -3.49 3.44
C LYS A 439 31.39 -3.21 2.38
N PRO A 440 31.74 -2.50 1.29
CA PRO A 440 30.80 -2.21 0.23
C PRO A 440 30.25 -3.52 -0.35
N GLU A 441 28.96 -3.71 -0.23
CA GLU A 441 28.22 -4.88 -0.68
C GLU A 441 27.71 -4.59 -2.09
N ALA A 442 28.13 -5.39 -3.09
CA ALA A 442 27.56 -5.30 -4.42
C ALA A 442 26.28 -6.14 -4.50
N ARG A 443 25.31 -5.64 -5.24
CA ARG A 443 24.02 -6.32 -5.43
C ARG A 443 23.67 -6.39 -6.90
N VAL A 444 23.25 -7.55 -7.35
CA VAL A 444 22.82 -7.79 -8.72
C VAL A 444 21.48 -8.48 -8.71
N VAL A 445 20.57 -8.03 -9.58
CA VAL A 445 19.31 -8.73 -9.84
C VAL A 445 19.24 -9.04 -11.33
N ALA A 446 18.86 -10.27 -11.67
CA ALA A 446 18.63 -10.66 -13.04
C ALA A 446 17.19 -11.18 -13.22
N PHE A 447 16.54 -10.76 -14.31
CA PHE A 447 15.23 -11.23 -14.76
C PHE A 447 15.35 -11.89 -16.12
N GLY A 448 14.56 -12.91 -16.36
CA GLY A 448 14.44 -13.60 -17.65
C GLY A 448 13.44 -12.97 -18.61
N ASP A 449 12.93 -11.79 -18.29
CA ASP A 449 12.00 -11.00 -19.08
C ASP A 449 12.23 -9.51 -18.79
N ALA A 450 12.18 -8.67 -19.80
CA ALA A 450 12.20 -7.22 -19.66
C ALA A 450 10.83 -6.60 -19.98
N ASP A 451 9.97 -7.34 -20.67
CA ASP A 451 8.67 -6.85 -21.08
C ASP A 451 7.71 -6.66 -19.89
N PHE A 452 7.96 -7.29 -18.71
CA PHE A 452 7.14 -7.09 -17.50
C PHE A 452 7.12 -5.62 -17.01
N VAL A 453 8.11 -4.81 -17.37
CA VAL A 453 8.17 -3.36 -17.06
C VAL A 453 7.97 -2.47 -18.29
N SER A 454 7.59 -3.05 -19.42
CA SER A 454 7.24 -2.30 -20.63
C SER A 454 5.99 -1.45 -20.44
N ASN A 455 5.77 -0.50 -21.35
CA ASN A 455 4.57 0.35 -21.32
C ASN A 455 3.26 -0.45 -21.33
N ASP A 456 3.26 -1.66 -21.95
CA ASP A 456 2.09 -2.55 -21.97
C ASP A 456 1.86 -3.30 -20.66
N ALA A 457 2.94 -3.69 -19.98
CA ALA A 457 2.85 -4.60 -18.84
C ALA A 457 3.05 -3.92 -17.48
N LEU A 458 3.68 -2.76 -17.41
CA LEU A 458 4.02 -2.06 -16.16
C LEU A 458 2.79 -1.85 -15.26
N GLY A 459 1.64 -1.50 -15.87
CA GLY A 459 0.39 -1.27 -15.16
C GLY A 459 -0.33 -2.55 -14.67
N PHE A 460 0.19 -3.74 -15.01
CA PHE A 460 -0.42 -4.98 -14.53
C PHE A 460 -0.18 -5.14 -13.03
N GLN A 461 -1.23 -5.14 -12.26
CA GLN A 461 -1.29 -5.35 -10.80
C GLN A 461 0.00 -4.99 -10.03
N GLY A 462 0.94 -5.93 -9.89
CA GLY A 462 2.15 -5.81 -9.08
C GLY A 462 3.44 -5.49 -9.84
N ASN A 463 3.46 -5.40 -11.18
CA ASN A 463 4.70 -5.27 -11.95
C ASN A 463 5.51 -4.02 -11.58
N GLU A 464 4.88 -2.85 -11.53
CA GLU A 464 5.55 -1.62 -11.12
C GLU A 464 6.05 -1.72 -9.66
N ASN A 465 5.23 -2.26 -8.77
CA ASN A 465 5.58 -2.41 -7.36
C ASN A 465 6.79 -3.36 -7.16
N LEU A 466 6.81 -4.49 -7.88
CA LEU A 466 7.93 -5.41 -7.85
C LEU A 466 9.22 -4.73 -8.33
N PHE A 467 9.16 -4.06 -9.48
CA PHE A 467 10.31 -3.35 -10.03
C PHE A 467 10.85 -2.29 -9.06
N LEU A 468 9.97 -1.47 -8.50
CA LEU A 468 10.39 -0.44 -7.56
C LEU A 468 10.93 -1.01 -6.23
N ASN A 469 10.46 -2.19 -5.79
CA ASN A 469 11.05 -2.91 -4.67
C ASN A 469 12.47 -3.40 -5.00
N VAL A 470 12.69 -3.91 -6.22
CA VAL A 470 14.03 -4.26 -6.71
C VAL A 470 14.95 -3.04 -6.70
N MET A 471 14.46 -1.89 -7.18
CA MET A 471 15.24 -0.64 -7.19
C MET A 471 15.59 -0.18 -5.77
N ALA A 472 14.64 -0.26 -4.84
CA ALA A 472 14.88 0.07 -3.43
C ALA A 472 15.91 -0.86 -2.79
N TRP A 473 15.82 -2.17 -3.05
CA TRP A 473 16.78 -3.13 -2.53
C TRP A 473 18.18 -2.90 -3.12
N LEU A 474 18.30 -2.74 -4.43
CA LEU A 474 19.58 -2.41 -5.09
C LEU A 474 20.16 -1.11 -4.55
N SER A 475 19.32 -0.11 -4.31
CA SER A 475 19.75 1.19 -3.77
C SER A 475 20.12 1.18 -2.29
N GLY A 476 19.94 0.05 -1.58
CA GLY A 476 20.17 -0.05 -0.14
C GLY A 476 19.11 0.68 0.69
N GLU A 477 17.92 0.87 0.14
CA GLU A 477 16.79 1.56 0.77
C GLU A 477 15.70 0.55 1.18
N SER A 478 16.12 -0.45 1.97
CA SER A 478 15.24 -1.56 2.40
C SER A 478 13.96 -1.08 3.12
N ASP A 479 14.01 0.11 3.76
CA ASP A 479 12.86 0.72 4.41
C ASP A 479 11.74 1.11 3.42
N LEU A 480 12.07 1.23 2.14
CA LEU A 480 11.11 1.53 1.06
C LEU A 480 10.56 0.28 0.39
N ILE A 481 11.11 -0.90 0.73
CA ILE A 481 10.58 -2.18 0.27
C ILE A 481 9.33 -2.47 1.09
N SER A 482 8.17 -2.11 0.58
CA SER A 482 6.89 -2.39 1.21
C SER A 482 5.74 -2.14 0.23
N ILE A 483 4.54 -2.57 0.63
CA ILE A 483 3.32 -2.32 -0.15
C ILE A 483 3.12 -0.81 -0.27
N ARG A 484 3.18 -0.31 -1.50
CA ARG A 484 2.87 1.09 -1.78
C ARG A 484 1.40 1.37 -1.58
N PRO A 485 1.03 2.58 -1.10
CA PRO A 485 -0.35 2.97 -1.04
C PRO A 485 -1.00 2.84 -2.41
N ARG A 486 -2.13 2.15 -2.48
CA ARG A 486 -2.99 2.14 -3.66
C ARG A 486 -4.10 3.17 -3.48
N ASP A 487 -4.49 3.81 -4.56
CA ASP A 487 -5.79 4.46 -4.60
C ASP A 487 -6.86 3.38 -4.32
N PRO A 488 -7.80 3.65 -3.42
CA PRO A 488 -8.84 2.69 -3.11
C PRO A 488 -9.65 2.42 -4.39
N GLU A 489 -9.46 1.24 -4.99
CA GLU A 489 -10.36 0.77 -6.03
C GLU A 489 -11.78 0.83 -5.47
N ASP A 490 -12.63 1.57 -6.13
CA ASP A 490 -14.03 1.73 -5.76
C ASP A 490 -14.79 0.43 -6.11
N HIS A 491 -14.66 -0.57 -5.23
CA HIS A 491 -15.44 -1.80 -5.32
C HIS A 491 -16.89 -1.57 -4.87
N ARG A 492 -17.51 -0.50 -5.36
CA ARG A 492 -18.97 -0.39 -5.24
C ARG A 492 -19.54 -1.61 -5.93
N LEU A 493 -20.26 -2.42 -5.17
CA LEU A 493 -21.15 -3.43 -5.75
C LEU A 493 -22.10 -2.69 -6.69
N SER A 494 -21.76 -2.62 -7.97
CA SER A 494 -22.65 -2.07 -8.99
C SER A 494 -23.74 -3.10 -9.24
N VAL A 495 -24.74 -3.11 -8.37
CA VAL A 495 -25.97 -3.87 -8.61
C VAL A 495 -26.71 -3.12 -9.70
N ILE A 496 -26.62 -3.65 -10.92
CA ILE A 496 -27.29 -3.04 -12.08
C ILE A 496 -28.79 -2.97 -11.78
N PRO A 497 -29.41 -1.76 -11.74
CA PRO A 497 -30.82 -1.62 -11.51
C PRO A 497 -31.64 -2.47 -12.49
N GLY A 498 -32.60 -3.29 -11.98
CA GLY A 498 -33.41 -4.17 -12.80
C GLY A 498 -32.85 -5.58 -13.04
N SER A 499 -31.60 -5.86 -12.64
CA SER A 499 -31.02 -7.23 -12.69
C SER A 499 -31.69 -8.19 -11.71
N GLY A 500 -31.56 -9.50 -11.94
CA GLY A 500 -32.06 -10.53 -11.01
C GLY A 500 -31.46 -10.39 -9.61
N THR A 501 -30.17 -10.05 -9.50
CA THR A 501 -29.46 -9.76 -8.25
C THR A 501 -30.05 -8.54 -7.52
N HIS A 502 -30.40 -7.48 -8.24
CA HIS A 502 -31.05 -6.31 -7.65
C HIS A 502 -32.42 -6.67 -7.05
N ARG A 503 -33.25 -7.43 -7.78
CA ARG A 503 -34.55 -7.90 -7.27
C ARG A 503 -34.39 -8.79 -6.04
N LEU A 504 -33.40 -9.67 -6.01
CA LEU A 504 -33.13 -10.57 -4.89
C LEU A 504 -32.66 -9.81 -3.64
N VAL A 505 -31.78 -8.82 -3.79
CA VAL A 505 -31.34 -7.97 -2.69
C VAL A 505 -32.50 -7.14 -2.13
N VAL A 506 -33.32 -6.54 -2.98
CA VAL A 506 -34.52 -5.78 -2.57
C VAL A 506 -35.53 -6.69 -1.85
N LEU A 507 -35.82 -7.87 -2.38
CA LEU A 507 -36.73 -8.83 -1.77
C LEU A 507 -36.22 -9.36 -0.42
N ALA A 508 -34.94 -9.69 -0.35
CA ALA A 508 -34.32 -10.17 0.90
C ALA A 508 -34.29 -9.08 1.99
N SER A 509 -34.02 -7.82 1.62
CA SER A 509 -33.98 -6.72 2.60
C SER A 509 -35.36 -6.26 3.04
N LEU A 510 -36.34 -6.17 2.10
CA LEU A 510 -37.68 -5.64 2.37
C LEU A 510 -38.63 -6.68 2.98
N LEU A 511 -38.52 -7.95 2.60
CA LEU A 511 -39.42 -9.01 3.03
C LEU A 511 -38.72 -10.10 3.85
N GLY A 512 -37.51 -10.49 3.49
CA GLY A 512 -36.80 -11.60 4.14
C GLY A 512 -36.43 -11.29 5.58
N LEU A 513 -35.77 -10.19 5.83
CA LEU A 513 -35.33 -9.80 7.17
C LEU A 513 -36.52 -9.44 8.10
N PRO A 514 -37.49 -8.58 7.70
CA PRO A 514 -38.66 -8.32 8.52
C PRO A 514 -39.53 -9.58 8.72
N GLY A 515 -39.71 -10.41 7.68
CA GLY A 515 -40.44 -11.66 7.77
C GLY A 515 -39.85 -12.65 8.77
N LEU A 516 -38.52 -12.76 8.84
CA LEU A 516 -37.82 -13.56 9.83
C LEU A 516 -38.16 -13.10 11.27
N PHE A 517 -38.17 -11.79 11.52
CA PHE A 517 -38.55 -11.27 12.84
C PHE A 517 -40.01 -11.55 13.20
N VAL A 518 -40.91 -11.45 12.23
CA VAL A 518 -42.33 -11.80 12.42
C VAL A 518 -42.49 -13.28 12.78
N VAL A 519 -41.81 -14.17 12.03
CA VAL A 519 -41.83 -15.63 12.32
C VAL A 519 -41.27 -15.95 13.70
N LEU A 520 -40.13 -15.35 14.05
CA LEU A 520 -39.53 -15.52 15.38
C LEU A 520 -40.44 -14.95 16.49
N GLY A 521 -41.12 -13.85 16.22
CA GLY A 521 -42.10 -13.26 17.15
C GLY A 521 -43.29 -14.20 17.40
N ILE A 522 -43.88 -14.77 16.33
CA ILE A 522 -44.99 -15.74 16.40
C ILE A 522 -44.52 -17.00 17.10
N ALA A 523 -43.34 -17.53 16.78
CA ALA A 523 -42.79 -18.73 17.41
C ALA A 523 -42.55 -18.52 18.93
N SER A 524 -42.02 -17.33 19.31
CA SER A 524 -41.85 -16.95 20.72
C SER A 524 -43.18 -16.80 21.45
N TRP A 525 -44.18 -16.20 20.78
CA TRP A 525 -45.54 -16.06 21.34
C TRP A 525 -46.21 -17.41 21.53
N TRP A 526 -46.10 -18.35 20.59
CA TRP A 526 -46.61 -19.74 20.72
C TRP A 526 -45.94 -20.49 21.86
N ARG A 527 -44.61 -20.41 21.99
CA ARG A 527 -43.87 -21.02 23.11
C ARG A 527 -44.27 -20.51 24.49
N ARG A 528 -44.78 -19.27 24.58
CA ARG A 528 -45.24 -18.68 25.87
C ARG A 528 -46.68 -19.04 26.21
N ARG A 529 -47.42 -19.62 25.27
CA ARG A 529 -48.82 -20.05 25.47
C ARG A 529 -48.97 -21.56 25.73
N ALA A 530 -47.98 -22.35 25.32
CA ALA A 530 -47.82 -23.73 25.74
C ALA A 530 -47.09 -23.81 27.10
#